data_3072ec274dec223b7cc6c3cb4d7a9f1e
#
_entry.id   3072ec274dec223b7cc6c3cb4d7a9f1e
#
_cell.length_a   1.000
_cell.length_b   1.000
_cell.length_c   1.000
_cell.angle_alpha   90.00
_cell.angle_beta   90.00
_cell.angle_gamma   90.00
#
_symmetry.space_group_name_H-M   'P 1'
#
loop_
_entity.id
_entity.type
_entity.pdbx_description
1 polymer ?
#
loop_
_entity_poly.entity_id
_entity_poly.type
_entity_poly.pdbx_seq_one_letter_code
_entity_poly.pdbx_strand_id
1 'polypeptide(L)'
;TDKGGRYITKEEALEIFKKAEDNGFVHQITNIDGEDKIFAICNCNVNVCYALRTSQLFNTPNMSRSAYVAHVNKQNCVACGRCVEYCPAGALSLGQKLCRKDGSEVTYPKMPLPSEQKWGRHMWSEDYRDKNRINTHESGTAPCKTACPAHIAVQGYLKMAAQGRYHDALALIKKNNPLPAICGYVCNRRCEDACTRGTIDESIAIDEVKKYIAMLDINAETRYVPEKVVPATKGYFDEKVAIIGAGPAGISCAYYLAEKGYTNVTVFEKNKEPGGMVVYGIPSFVMEKNIVQAEIDVLRAMGVEIKCGVEVGKDITIAQLREQGYKAFYVAVGCQGGRKTGVAGED
;
A
#
# COMPACT_ATOMS: atom_id res chain seq x y z
N THR A 1 33.13 22.41 -16.83
CA THR A 1 32.91 21.08 -17.40
C THR A 1 32.17 21.20 -18.71
N ASP A 2 32.81 20.72 -19.80
CA ASP A 2 32.35 20.90 -21.18
C ASP A 2 30.98 20.29 -21.53
N LYS A 3 30.33 19.63 -20.56
CA LYS A 3 29.07 18.92 -20.72
C LYS A 3 27.96 19.41 -19.77
N GLY A 4 28.01 20.66 -19.32
CA GLY A 4 26.95 21.25 -18.50
C GLY A 4 26.96 20.88 -17.00
N GLY A 5 28.00 20.19 -16.52
CA GLY A 5 28.19 19.96 -15.09
C GLY A 5 28.82 21.17 -14.39
N ARG A 6 28.58 21.30 -13.07
CA ARG A 6 29.23 22.29 -12.22
C ARG A 6 29.78 21.62 -10.96
N TYR A 7 30.76 22.25 -10.34
CA TYR A 7 31.17 21.87 -9.00
C TYR A 7 30.10 22.26 -7.99
N ILE A 8 29.90 21.41 -7.01
CA ILE A 8 28.96 21.62 -5.89
C ILE A 8 29.70 21.51 -4.56
N THR A 9 29.15 22.15 -3.53
CA THR A 9 29.67 22.02 -2.16
C THR A 9 29.21 20.72 -1.52
N LYS A 10 29.78 20.37 -0.39
CA LYS A 10 29.34 19.22 0.41
C LYS A 10 27.89 19.38 0.87
N GLU A 11 27.54 20.59 1.27
CA GLU A 11 26.20 20.95 1.74
C GLU A 11 25.15 20.79 0.63
N GLU A 12 25.46 21.29 -0.57
CA GLU A 12 24.60 21.09 -1.75
C GLU A 12 24.45 19.60 -2.09
N ALA A 13 25.51 18.80 -1.97
CA ALA A 13 25.44 17.36 -2.19
C ALA A 13 24.52 16.66 -1.18
N LEU A 14 24.60 17.04 0.09
CA LEU A 14 23.73 16.51 1.15
C LEU A 14 22.26 16.90 0.93
N GLU A 15 21.97 18.11 0.45
CA GLU A 15 20.62 18.51 0.07
C GLU A 15 20.07 17.69 -1.11
N ILE A 16 20.91 17.38 -2.10
CA ILE A 16 20.52 16.54 -3.23
C ILE A 16 20.19 15.13 -2.75
N PHE A 17 20.98 14.55 -1.84
CA PHE A 17 20.71 13.25 -1.26
C PHE A 17 19.41 13.25 -0.48
N LYS A 18 19.18 14.26 0.36
CA LYS A 18 17.94 14.40 1.10
C LYS A 18 16.71 14.47 0.19
N LYS A 19 16.78 15.29 -0.86
CA LYS A 19 15.71 15.35 -1.86
C LYS A 19 15.48 14.00 -2.58
N ALA A 20 16.55 13.26 -2.84
CA ALA A 20 16.44 11.93 -3.43
C ALA A 20 15.79 10.93 -2.48
N GLU A 21 16.15 10.95 -1.19
CA GLU A 21 15.52 10.13 -0.14
C GLU A 21 14.03 10.45 0.01
N ASP A 22 13.67 11.73 0.07
CA ASP A 22 12.28 12.19 0.18
C ASP A 22 11.41 11.71 -1.00
N ASN A 23 12.03 11.51 -2.17
CA ASN A 23 11.39 10.97 -3.37
C ASN A 23 11.53 9.44 -3.52
N GLY A 24 12.13 8.75 -2.57
CA GLY A 24 12.33 7.29 -2.60
C GLY A 24 13.31 6.80 -3.66
N PHE A 25 14.29 7.62 -4.02
CA PHE A 25 15.34 7.24 -4.96
C PHE A 25 16.43 6.40 -4.28
N VAL A 26 17.06 5.54 -5.05
CA VAL A 26 18.14 4.67 -4.60
C VAL A 26 19.48 5.32 -4.87
N HIS A 27 20.30 5.44 -3.84
CA HIS A 27 21.69 5.88 -3.97
C HIS A 27 22.55 4.72 -4.43
N GLN A 28 23.29 4.92 -5.51
CA GLN A 28 24.21 3.94 -6.06
C GLN A 28 25.60 4.55 -6.17
N ILE A 29 26.57 3.93 -5.52
CA ILE A 29 27.98 4.32 -5.61
C ILE A 29 28.62 3.51 -6.73
N THR A 30 29.21 4.19 -7.68
CA THR A 30 29.86 3.57 -8.83
C THR A 30 31.37 3.65 -8.69
N ASN A 31 32.03 2.48 -8.58
CA ASN A 31 33.48 2.34 -8.54
C ASN A 31 33.96 1.74 -9.87
N ILE A 32 34.53 2.53 -10.75
CA ILE A 32 35.05 2.03 -12.02
C ILE A 32 36.46 1.48 -11.91
N ASP A 33 37.29 2.11 -11.07
CA ASP A 33 38.71 1.84 -10.97
C ASP A 33 39.19 1.22 -9.62
N GLY A 34 38.29 0.54 -8.90
CA GLY A 34 38.62 -0.10 -7.64
C GLY A 34 37.96 0.54 -6.42
N GLU A 35 38.25 -0.01 -5.23
CA GLU A 35 37.54 0.29 -3.99
C GLU A 35 37.69 1.74 -3.50
N ASP A 36 38.77 2.40 -3.89
CA ASP A 36 39.11 3.73 -3.37
C ASP A 36 38.71 4.90 -4.30
N LYS A 37 38.12 4.61 -5.45
CA LYS A 37 37.78 5.64 -6.44
C LYS A 37 36.30 5.63 -6.77
N ILE A 38 35.54 6.47 -6.10
CA ILE A 38 34.14 6.69 -6.43
C ILE A 38 34.07 7.62 -7.66
N PHE A 39 33.58 7.08 -8.78
CA PHE A 39 33.37 7.84 -10.00
C PHE A 39 32.08 8.67 -9.95
N ALA A 40 31.01 8.11 -9.42
CA ALA A 40 29.71 8.77 -9.33
C ALA A 40 28.88 8.23 -8.17
N ILE A 41 28.00 9.07 -7.68
CA ILE A 41 26.89 8.67 -6.80
C ILE A 41 25.60 8.97 -7.54
N CYS A 42 24.94 7.93 -8.04
CA CYS A 42 23.66 8.05 -8.72
C CYS A 42 22.51 8.13 -7.73
N ASN A 43 21.49 8.90 -8.05
CA ASN A 43 20.24 8.99 -7.32
C ASN A 43 19.12 8.53 -8.24
N CYS A 44 18.83 7.25 -8.23
CA CYS A 44 18.06 6.60 -9.27
C CYS A 44 16.64 6.26 -8.83
N ASN A 45 15.67 6.60 -9.66
CA ASN A 45 14.32 6.07 -9.52
C ASN A 45 14.29 4.60 -9.98
N VAL A 46 13.84 3.69 -9.10
CA VAL A 46 13.79 2.23 -9.36
C VAL A 46 12.90 1.87 -10.56
N ASN A 47 11.90 2.69 -10.86
CA ASN A 47 10.97 2.45 -11.96
C ASN A 47 11.47 2.97 -13.31
N VAL A 48 12.54 3.76 -13.32
CA VAL A 48 13.07 4.42 -14.53
C VAL A 48 14.48 3.97 -14.84
N CYS A 49 15.32 3.76 -13.82
CA CYS A 49 16.73 3.40 -13.99
C CYS A 49 16.88 2.06 -14.71
N TYR A 50 17.58 2.07 -15.84
CA TYR A 50 17.83 0.87 -16.63
C TYR A 50 18.57 -0.21 -15.82
N ALA A 51 19.61 0.16 -15.09
CA ALA A 51 20.40 -0.75 -14.27
C ALA A 51 19.56 -1.42 -13.17
N LEU A 52 18.74 -0.65 -12.44
CA LEU A 52 17.89 -1.19 -11.38
C LEU A 52 16.75 -2.06 -11.94
N ARG A 53 16.15 -1.65 -13.06
CA ARG A 53 15.09 -2.42 -13.73
C ARG A 53 15.59 -3.75 -14.28
N THR A 54 16.76 -3.76 -14.92
CA THR A 54 17.34 -5.01 -15.43
C THR A 54 17.73 -5.94 -14.29
N SER A 55 18.25 -5.41 -13.19
CA SER A 55 18.54 -6.20 -11.99
C SER A 55 17.29 -6.88 -11.43
N GLN A 56 16.18 -6.16 -11.34
CA GLN A 56 14.89 -6.72 -10.91
C GLN A 56 14.33 -7.75 -11.92
N LEU A 57 14.34 -7.38 -13.20
CA LEU A 57 13.72 -8.20 -14.25
C LEU A 57 14.42 -9.56 -14.41
N PHE A 58 15.74 -9.56 -14.34
CA PHE A 58 16.56 -10.75 -14.56
C PHE A 58 17.05 -11.39 -13.26
N ASN A 59 16.74 -10.80 -12.10
CA ASN A 59 17.24 -11.23 -10.79
C ASN A 59 18.76 -11.42 -10.78
N THR A 60 19.48 -10.48 -11.39
CA THR A 60 20.94 -10.50 -11.51
C THR A 60 21.56 -9.31 -10.79
N PRO A 61 22.64 -9.49 -10.05
CA PRO A 61 23.40 -8.35 -9.52
C PRO A 61 24.12 -7.67 -10.69
N ASN A 62 23.82 -6.40 -10.91
CA ASN A 62 24.46 -5.61 -11.97
C ASN A 62 25.55 -4.67 -11.43
N MET A 63 25.89 -4.78 -10.16
CA MET A 63 26.87 -3.96 -9.49
C MET A 63 27.74 -4.78 -8.52
N SER A 64 28.92 -4.24 -8.20
CA SER A 64 29.82 -4.80 -7.21
C SER A 64 29.15 -4.87 -5.83
N ARG A 65 29.56 -5.82 -5.01
CA ARG A 65 29.10 -5.91 -3.61
C ARG A 65 29.42 -4.62 -2.87
N SER A 66 28.45 -4.11 -2.13
CA SER A 66 28.69 -3.03 -1.20
C SER A 66 29.49 -3.54 0.00
N ALA A 67 30.46 -2.75 0.46
CA ALA A 67 31.12 -2.95 1.74
C ALA A 67 30.22 -2.59 2.94
N TYR A 68 29.09 -1.97 2.67
CA TYR A 68 28.12 -1.54 3.69
C TYR A 68 27.03 -2.57 3.86
N VAL A 69 26.66 -2.82 5.11
CA VAL A 69 25.55 -3.68 5.49
C VAL A 69 24.46 -2.80 6.08
N ALA A 70 23.25 -2.93 5.55
CA ALA A 70 22.10 -2.19 6.08
C ALA A 70 21.76 -2.67 7.50
N HIS A 71 21.68 -1.75 8.43
CA HIS A 71 21.22 -2.00 9.79
C HIS A 71 19.87 -1.36 10.03
N VAL A 72 18.94 -2.16 10.55
CA VAL A 72 17.61 -1.67 10.91
C VAL A 72 17.61 -1.27 12.39
N ASN A 73 17.22 -0.04 12.68
CA ASN A 73 16.96 0.36 14.07
C ASN A 73 15.71 -0.37 14.58
N LYS A 74 15.92 -1.33 15.47
CA LYS A 74 14.86 -2.19 16.00
C LYS A 74 13.81 -1.44 16.82
N GLN A 75 14.16 -0.29 17.40
CA GLN A 75 13.23 0.52 18.18
C GLN A 75 12.27 1.30 17.26
N ASN A 76 12.78 1.79 16.13
CA ASN A 76 12.01 2.56 15.17
C ASN A 76 11.30 1.67 14.12
N CYS A 77 11.77 0.44 13.93
CA CYS A 77 11.20 -0.48 12.95
C CYS A 77 9.86 -1.04 13.43
N VAL A 78 8.82 -0.82 12.65
CA VAL A 78 7.47 -1.36 12.88
C VAL A 78 7.14 -2.58 12.01
N ALA A 79 8.14 -3.17 11.37
CA ALA A 79 8.01 -4.35 10.52
C ALA A 79 6.93 -4.23 9.41
N CYS A 80 6.70 -3.03 8.87
CA CYS A 80 5.69 -2.80 7.84
C CYS A 80 6.04 -3.43 6.48
N GLY A 81 7.27 -3.90 6.28
CA GLY A 81 7.74 -4.53 5.04
C GLY A 81 8.08 -3.56 3.91
N ARG A 82 7.83 -2.26 4.07
CA ARG A 82 8.02 -1.28 2.99
C ARG A 82 9.45 -1.24 2.45
N CYS A 83 10.45 -1.30 3.33
CA CYS A 83 11.87 -1.35 2.93
C CYS A 83 12.20 -2.62 2.12
N VAL A 84 11.55 -3.74 2.40
CA VAL A 84 11.71 -5.00 1.64
C VAL A 84 11.13 -4.86 0.24
N GLU A 85 9.96 -4.22 0.10
CA GLU A 85 9.31 -3.99 -1.20
C GLU A 85 10.09 -3.02 -2.09
N TYR A 86 10.69 -2.00 -1.46
CA TYR A 86 11.42 -0.96 -2.19
C TYR A 86 12.88 -1.31 -2.47
N CYS A 87 13.44 -2.33 -1.83
CA CYS A 87 14.84 -2.71 -2.03
C CYS A 87 15.01 -3.50 -3.34
N PRO A 88 15.61 -2.90 -4.40
CA PRO A 88 15.76 -3.58 -5.68
C PRO A 88 16.79 -4.71 -5.62
N ALA A 89 17.68 -4.70 -4.61
CA ALA A 89 18.72 -5.71 -4.43
C ALA A 89 18.27 -6.88 -3.54
N GLY A 90 17.06 -6.84 -2.96
CA GLY A 90 16.63 -7.84 -1.99
C GLY A 90 17.51 -7.91 -0.75
N ALA A 91 18.19 -6.79 -0.39
CA ALA A 91 19.14 -6.74 0.73
C ALA A 91 18.46 -6.80 2.10
N LEU A 92 17.15 -6.63 2.14
CA LEU A 92 16.35 -6.62 3.36
C LEU A 92 15.28 -7.70 3.27
N SER A 93 15.10 -8.43 4.35
CA SER A 93 14.03 -9.41 4.51
C SER A 93 13.33 -9.20 5.84
N LEU A 94 12.04 -9.56 5.91
CA LEU A 94 11.34 -9.60 7.19
C LEU A 94 11.82 -10.83 7.96
N GLY A 95 12.48 -10.59 9.09
CA GLY A 95 12.83 -11.64 10.04
C GLY A 95 11.57 -12.09 10.80
N GLN A 96 11.38 -13.39 10.93
CA GLN A 96 10.32 -13.93 11.77
C GLN A 96 10.86 -14.17 13.18
N LYS A 97 10.33 -13.42 14.16
CA LYS A 97 10.38 -13.82 15.56
C LYS A 97 8.97 -14.22 15.94
N LEU A 98 8.70 -15.50 15.96
CA LEU A 98 7.47 -16.03 16.49
C LEU A 98 7.67 -16.34 17.98
N CYS A 99 6.82 -15.78 18.81
CA CYS A 99 6.73 -16.11 20.23
C CYS A 99 5.41 -16.84 20.47
N ARG A 100 5.46 -17.87 21.29
CA ARG A 100 4.25 -18.54 21.80
C ARG A 100 3.54 -17.65 22.83
N LYS A 101 2.32 -18.00 23.21
CA LYS A 101 1.56 -17.30 24.26
C LYS A 101 2.30 -17.21 25.61
N ASP A 102 3.13 -18.19 25.91
CA ASP A 102 3.96 -18.25 27.12
C ASP A 102 5.22 -17.36 27.05
N GLY A 103 5.43 -16.64 25.94
CA GLY A 103 6.58 -15.76 25.70
C GLY A 103 7.83 -16.50 25.20
N SER A 104 7.79 -17.82 25.04
CA SER A 104 8.94 -18.57 24.50
C SER A 104 9.13 -18.28 23.02
N GLU A 105 10.39 -18.07 22.60
CA GLU A 105 10.74 -17.85 21.20
C GLU A 105 10.74 -19.18 20.43
N VAL A 106 10.15 -19.16 19.23
CA VAL A 106 10.26 -20.28 18.28
C VAL A 106 11.48 -20.02 17.40
N THR A 107 12.48 -20.87 17.52
CA THR A 107 13.71 -20.81 16.72
C THR A 107 13.56 -21.71 15.50
N TYR A 108 13.73 -21.12 14.32
CA TYR A 108 13.87 -21.87 13.07
C TYR A 108 15.36 -22.00 12.73
N PRO A 109 15.79 -23.14 12.16
CA PRO A 109 17.15 -23.25 11.65
C PRO A 109 17.36 -22.18 10.56
N LYS A 110 18.39 -21.36 10.72
CA LYS A 110 18.78 -20.40 9.69
C LYS A 110 19.38 -21.17 8.53
N MET A 111 18.76 -21.10 7.39
CA MET A 111 19.38 -21.52 6.14
C MET A 111 20.45 -20.48 5.77
N PRO A 112 21.67 -20.90 5.35
CA PRO A 112 22.65 -19.97 4.84
C PRO A 112 22.08 -19.25 3.62
N LEU A 113 22.07 -17.91 3.65
CA LEU A 113 21.58 -17.14 2.52
C LEU A 113 22.55 -17.27 1.33
N PRO A 114 22.07 -17.39 0.10
CA PRO A 114 22.92 -17.42 -1.10
C PRO A 114 23.87 -16.23 -1.22
N SER A 115 23.57 -15.11 -0.53
CA SER A 115 24.38 -13.91 -0.48
C SER A 115 25.70 -14.03 0.28
N GLU A 116 25.91 -15.09 1.06
CA GLU A 116 27.19 -15.34 1.74
C GLU A 116 28.24 -15.96 0.80
N GLN A 117 27.82 -16.43 -0.36
CA GLN A 117 28.72 -16.97 -1.37
C GLN A 117 29.20 -15.87 -2.30
N LYS A 118 30.54 -15.77 -2.50
CA LYS A 118 31.11 -14.89 -3.54
C LYS A 118 30.56 -15.30 -4.90
N TRP A 119 29.90 -14.37 -5.56
CA TRP A 119 29.39 -14.57 -6.89
C TRP A 119 30.54 -14.78 -7.90
N GLY A 120 30.44 -15.79 -8.73
CA GLY A 120 31.46 -16.11 -9.73
C GLY A 120 30.87 -16.85 -10.94
N ARG A 121 31.69 -17.02 -11.97
CA ARG A 121 31.26 -17.67 -13.22
C ARG A 121 30.68 -19.09 -12.99
N HIS A 122 31.14 -19.78 -11.96
CA HIS A 122 30.64 -21.10 -11.57
C HIS A 122 29.20 -21.08 -11.03
N MET A 123 28.66 -19.91 -10.71
CA MET A 123 27.28 -19.72 -10.26
C MET A 123 26.30 -19.64 -11.44
N TRP A 124 26.81 -19.47 -12.66
CA TRP A 124 25.98 -19.47 -13.85
C TRP A 124 25.65 -20.92 -14.27
N SER A 125 24.39 -21.28 -14.17
CA SER A 125 23.86 -22.56 -14.61
C SER A 125 22.56 -22.34 -15.35
N GLU A 126 22.09 -23.30 -16.15
CA GLU A 126 20.82 -23.22 -16.87
C GLU A 126 19.65 -23.01 -15.92
N ASP A 127 19.74 -23.55 -14.71
CA ASP A 127 18.77 -23.41 -13.62
C ASP A 127 19.15 -22.32 -12.61
N TYR A 128 20.04 -21.39 -12.97
CA TYR A 128 20.45 -20.28 -12.13
C TYR A 128 19.28 -19.50 -11.51
N ARG A 129 18.23 -19.27 -12.29
CA ARG A 129 17.01 -18.61 -11.83
C ARG A 129 16.33 -19.37 -10.70
N ASP A 130 16.26 -20.68 -10.81
CA ASP A 130 15.53 -21.53 -9.85
C ASP A 130 16.32 -21.73 -8.57
N LYS A 131 17.65 -21.84 -8.69
CA LYS A 131 18.55 -22.03 -7.53
C LYS A 131 18.93 -20.76 -6.80
N ASN A 132 19.00 -19.62 -7.50
CA ASN A 132 19.47 -18.34 -6.95
C ASN A 132 18.38 -17.26 -6.94
N ARG A 133 17.20 -17.57 -7.41
CA ARG A 133 16.07 -16.66 -7.40
C ARG A 133 15.66 -16.42 -5.95
N ILE A 134 16.02 -15.25 -5.43
CA ILE A 134 15.32 -14.72 -4.27
C ILE A 134 13.94 -14.36 -4.78
N ASN A 135 12.96 -15.19 -4.47
CA ASN A 135 11.58 -14.89 -4.83
C ASN A 135 11.10 -13.75 -3.93
N THR A 136 11.39 -12.52 -4.37
CA THR A 136 11.03 -11.30 -3.64
C THR A 136 9.51 -11.10 -3.53
N HIS A 137 8.73 -11.84 -4.31
CA HIS A 137 7.27 -11.82 -4.21
C HIS A 137 6.73 -12.74 -3.11
N GLU A 138 7.47 -13.80 -2.79
CA GLU A 138 7.05 -14.81 -1.79
C GLU A 138 7.92 -14.77 -0.54
N SER A 139 9.22 -14.42 -0.67
CA SER A 139 10.15 -14.30 0.45
C SER A 139 10.31 -12.85 0.87
N GLY A 140 9.89 -12.47 2.03
CA GLY A 140 10.09 -11.14 2.59
C GLY A 140 8.80 -10.37 2.83
N THR A 141 7.65 -10.90 2.43
CA THR A 141 6.35 -10.43 2.89
C THR A 141 5.71 -11.48 3.79
N ALA A 142 5.08 -11.04 4.88
CA ALA A 142 4.36 -11.95 5.75
C ALA A 142 3.19 -12.62 5.00
N PRO A 143 2.91 -13.91 5.23
CA PRO A 143 1.78 -14.60 4.61
C PRO A 143 0.45 -13.87 4.80
N CYS A 144 0.23 -13.26 5.97
CA CYS A 144 -0.95 -12.46 6.25
C CYS A 144 -1.09 -11.23 5.34
N LYS A 145 0.02 -10.58 4.96
CA LYS A 145 0.01 -9.48 3.99
C LYS A 145 -0.27 -9.99 2.58
N THR A 146 0.36 -11.09 2.18
CA THR A 146 0.17 -11.70 0.86
C THR A 146 -1.26 -12.20 0.65
N ALA A 147 -1.86 -12.81 1.69
CA ALA A 147 -3.23 -13.30 1.65
C ALA A 147 -4.28 -12.19 1.67
N CYS A 148 -3.92 -10.98 2.12
CA CYS A 148 -4.82 -9.84 2.10
C CYS A 148 -4.98 -9.30 0.67
N PRO A 149 -6.20 -9.23 0.09
CA PRO A 149 -6.39 -8.71 -1.26
C PRO A 149 -5.93 -7.25 -1.44
N ALA A 150 -5.97 -6.46 -0.36
CA ALA A 150 -5.48 -5.08 -0.34
C ALA A 150 -3.99 -4.97 0.03
N HIS A 151 -3.31 -6.07 0.31
CA HIS A 151 -1.91 -6.11 0.73
C HIS A 151 -1.56 -5.15 1.87
N ILE A 152 -2.46 -5.01 2.85
CA ILE A 152 -2.26 -4.14 4.02
C ILE A 152 -1.02 -4.60 4.79
N ALA A 153 -0.25 -3.65 5.31
CA ALA A 153 0.94 -3.93 6.13
C ALA A 153 0.57 -4.46 7.53
N VAL A 154 0.05 -5.70 7.58
CA VAL A 154 -0.53 -6.32 8.80
C VAL A 154 0.43 -6.30 9.96
N GLN A 155 1.66 -6.77 9.77
CA GLN A 155 2.66 -6.78 10.85
C GLN A 155 2.97 -5.38 11.38
N GLY A 156 2.96 -4.38 10.48
CA GLY A 156 3.24 -2.99 10.82
C GLY A 156 2.18 -2.41 11.76
N TYR A 157 0.91 -2.49 11.40
CA TYR A 157 -0.13 -1.90 12.25
C TYR A 157 -0.35 -2.71 13.55
N LEU A 158 -0.17 -4.03 13.54
CA LEU A 158 -0.22 -4.83 14.77
C LEU A 158 0.88 -4.42 15.75
N LYS A 159 2.10 -4.18 15.25
CA LYS A 159 3.20 -3.72 16.10
C LYS A 159 2.97 -2.31 16.62
N MET A 160 2.45 -1.41 15.80
CA MET A 160 2.08 -0.06 16.24
C MET A 160 0.96 -0.10 17.30
N ALA A 161 -0.04 -0.95 17.10
CA ALA A 161 -1.11 -1.16 18.08
C ALA A 161 -0.57 -1.70 19.42
N ALA A 162 0.35 -2.67 19.38
CA ALA A 162 1.01 -3.19 20.57
C ALA A 162 1.85 -2.13 21.33
N GLN A 163 2.24 -1.06 20.65
CA GLN A 163 2.92 0.10 21.23
C GLN A 163 1.96 1.22 21.67
N GLY A 164 0.64 1.03 21.52
CA GLY A 164 -0.36 2.07 21.80
C GLY A 164 -0.44 3.17 20.73
N ARG A 165 0.24 3.01 19.59
CA ARG A 165 0.31 3.99 18.49
C ARG A 165 -0.86 3.79 17.51
N TYR A 166 -2.09 3.89 17.99
CA TYR A 166 -3.27 3.55 17.19
C TYR A 166 -3.49 4.49 16.02
N HIS A 167 -3.18 5.78 16.17
CA HIS A 167 -3.27 6.77 15.09
C HIS A 167 -2.32 6.43 13.93
N ASP A 168 -1.07 6.10 14.24
CA ASP A 168 -0.08 5.70 13.23
C ASP A 168 -0.46 4.37 12.58
N ALA A 169 -1.03 3.45 13.36
CA ALA A 169 -1.54 2.18 12.86
C ALA A 169 -2.68 2.38 11.86
N LEU A 170 -3.62 3.29 12.16
CA LEU A 170 -4.71 3.65 11.26
C LEU A 170 -4.18 4.30 9.97
N ALA A 171 -3.24 5.23 10.09
CA ALA A 171 -2.59 5.85 8.94
C ALA A 171 -1.93 4.81 8.02
N LEU A 172 -1.27 3.81 8.61
CA LEU A 172 -0.67 2.71 7.85
C LEU A 172 -1.71 1.82 7.16
N ILE A 173 -2.83 1.51 7.84
CA ILE A 173 -3.94 0.73 7.26
C ILE A 173 -4.56 1.50 6.08
N LYS A 174 -4.84 2.78 6.24
CA LYS A 174 -5.53 3.61 5.24
C LYS A 174 -4.70 3.84 3.97
N LYS A 175 -3.41 3.56 3.96
CA LYS A 175 -2.61 3.54 2.72
C LYS A 175 -3.08 2.52 1.68
N ASN A 176 -3.65 1.41 2.12
CA ASN A 176 -4.10 0.32 1.25
C ASN A 176 -5.57 -0.02 1.43
N ASN A 177 -6.22 0.45 2.49
CA ASN A 177 -7.63 0.21 2.77
C ASN A 177 -8.28 1.49 3.30
N PRO A 178 -9.05 2.20 2.47
CA PRO A 178 -9.69 3.46 2.87
C PRO A 178 -10.88 3.26 3.83
N LEU A 179 -11.42 2.03 3.94
CA LEU A 179 -12.63 1.67 4.69
C LEU A 179 -12.34 0.58 5.74
N PRO A 180 -11.43 0.81 6.70
CA PRO A 180 -10.99 -0.22 7.63
C PRO A 180 -12.07 -0.67 8.62
N ALA A 181 -12.98 0.21 9.04
CA ALA A 181 -14.07 -0.15 9.94
C ALA A 181 -15.06 -1.08 9.23
N ILE A 182 -15.53 -0.72 8.03
CA ILE A 182 -16.41 -1.56 7.23
C ILE A 182 -15.80 -2.95 7.02
N CYS A 183 -14.51 -2.99 6.60
CA CYS A 183 -13.81 -4.27 6.44
C CYS A 183 -13.73 -5.07 7.75
N GLY A 184 -13.65 -4.42 8.91
CA GLY A 184 -13.61 -5.07 10.20
C GLY A 184 -14.93 -5.80 10.57
N TYR A 185 -16.04 -5.50 9.90
CA TYR A 185 -17.32 -6.18 10.10
C TYR A 185 -17.61 -7.28 9.08
N VAL A 186 -17.05 -7.17 7.85
CA VAL A 186 -17.47 -8.03 6.73
C VAL A 186 -16.31 -8.76 6.05
N CYS A 187 -15.08 -8.64 6.55
CA CYS A 187 -13.93 -9.31 6.00
C CYS A 187 -13.98 -10.82 6.19
N ASN A 188 -13.56 -11.58 5.18
CA ASN A 188 -13.44 -13.04 5.26
C ASN A 188 -12.13 -13.54 5.91
N ARG A 189 -11.31 -12.66 6.45
CA ARG A 189 -10.14 -12.93 7.32
C ARG A 189 -9.07 -13.85 6.73
N ARG A 190 -8.87 -13.87 5.43
CA ARG A 190 -7.85 -14.70 4.76
C ARG A 190 -6.45 -14.54 5.35
N CYS A 191 -6.14 -13.37 5.92
CA CYS A 191 -4.87 -13.11 6.59
C CYS A 191 -4.69 -13.93 7.88
N GLU A 192 -5.78 -14.25 8.57
CA GLU A 192 -5.78 -15.09 9.77
C GLU A 192 -5.61 -16.56 9.39
N ASP A 193 -6.28 -17.02 8.32
CA ASP A 193 -6.12 -18.39 7.78
C ASP A 193 -4.66 -18.63 7.33
N ALA A 194 -4.00 -17.62 6.77
CA ALA A 194 -2.61 -17.70 6.34
C ALA A 194 -1.59 -17.39 7.45
N CYS A 195 -2.03 -17.15 8.67
CA CYS A 195 -1.14 -16.78 9.76
C CYS A 195 -0.26 -17.95 10.20
N THR A 196 1.06 -17.80 10.02
CA THR A 196 2.03 -18.85 10.41
C THR A 196 2.00 -19.17 11.90
N ARG A 197 1.52 -18.25 12.74
CA ARG A 197 1.35 -18.53 14.16
C ARG A 197 0.32 -19.64 14.42
N GLY A 198 -0.71 -19.74 13.56
CA GLY A 198 -1.71 -20.80 13.64
C GLY A 198 -1.15 -22.22 13.53
N THR A 199 0.08 -22.38 12.99
CA THR A 199 0.76 -23.68 12.99
C THR A 199 1.47 -24.01 14.31
N ILE A 200 1.52 -23.07 15.25
CA ILE A 200 2.23 -23.18 16.52
C ILE A 200 1.24 -23.23 17.69
N ASP A 201 0.31 -22.30 17.73
CA ASP A 201 -0.75 -22.20 18.74
C ASP A 201 -2.06 -21.70 18.13
N GLU A 202 -2.26 -20.40 18.00
CA GLU A 202 -3.47 -19.80 17.43
C GLU A 202 -3.10 -18.65 16.49
N SER A 203 -3.90 -18.47 15.45
CA SER A 203 -3.77 -17.29 14.57
C SER A 203 -4.00 -16.01 15.36
N ILE A 204 -3.26 -14.96 14.98
CA ILE A 204 -3.49 -13.62 15.54
C ILE A 204 -4.86 -13.12 15.05
N ALA A 205 -5.67 -12.55 15.94
CA ALA A 205 -6.94 -11.90 15.60
C ALA A 205 -6.72 -10.58 14.86
N ILE A 206 -6.23 -10.68 13.63
CA ILE A 206 -5.74 -9.56 12.80
C ILE A 206 -6.87 -8.58 12.47
N ASP A 207 -8.03 -9.12 12.11
CA ASP A 207 -9.18 -8.34 11.71
C ASP A 207 -9.81 -7.60 12.88
N GLU A 208 -9.93 -8.25 14.04
CA GLU A 208 -10.46 -7.61 15.24
C GLU A 208 -9.56 -6.45 15.72
N VAL A 209 -8.23 -6.59 15.63
CA VAL A 209 -7.33 -5.48 15.96
C VAL A 209 -7.49 -4.34 14.96
N LYS A 210 -7.64 -4.62 13.66
CA LYS A 210 -7.90 -3.60 12.64
C LYS A 210 -9.23 -2.88 12.90
N LYS A 211 -10.29 -3.64 13.21
CA LYS A 211 -11.60 -3.12 13.58
C LYS A 211 -11.51 -2.21 14.81
N TYR A 212 -10.84 -2.67 15.86
CA TYR A 212 -10.64 -1.90 17.07
C TYR A 212 -9.96 -0.54 16.79
N ILE A 213 -8.88 -0.55 16.02
CA ILE A 213 -8.15 0.67 15.63
C ILE A 213 -9.09 1.64 14.87
N ALA A 214 -9.86 1.13 13.92
CA ALA A 214 -10.79 1.94 13.14
C ALA A 214 -11.94 2.49 14.00
N MET A 215 -12.47 1.70 14.93
CA MET A 215 -13.54 2.15 15.84
C MET A 215 -13.06 3.16 16.86
N LEU A 216 -11.81 3.11 17.31
CA LEU A 216 -11.22 4.18 18.13
C LEU A 216 -11.27 5.51 17.41
N ASP A 217 -10.94 5.54 16.12
CA ASP A 217 -11.01 6.75 15.30
C ASP A 217 -12.46 7.22 15.08
N ILE A 218 -13.39 6.30 14.78
CA ILE A 218 -14.80 6.64 14.58
C ILE A 218 -15.40 7.31 15.84
N ASN A 219 -15.01 6.85 17.01
CA ASN A 219 -15.49 7.38 18.29
C ASN A 219 -14.69 8.56 18.82
N ALA A 220 -13.63 8.98 18.14
CA ALA A 220 -12.80 10.10 18.55
C ALA A 220 -13.47 11.45 18.19
N GLU A 221 -13.20 12.48 19.00
CA GLU A 221 -13.65 13.84 18.71
C GLU A 221 -13.05 14.38 17.40
N THR A 222 -11.79 14.03 17.14
CA THR A 222 -11.08 14.40 15.89
C THR A 222 -10.76 13.15 15.10
N ARG A 223 -11.30 13.07 13.90
CA ARG A 223 -11.10 11.95 12.97
C ARG A 223 -9.76 12.09 12.22
N TYR A 224 -9.17 10.94 11.95
CA TYR A 224 -8.01 10.89 11.05
C TYR A 224 -8.42 11.17 9.60
N VAL A 225 -7.91 12.26 9.05
CA VAL A 225 -8.00 12.61 7.64
C VAL A 225 -6.60 12.48 7.04
N PRO A 226 -6.39 11.67 5.99
CA PRO A 226 -5.06 11.49 5.42
C PRO A 226 -4.54 12.78 4.79
N GLU A 227 -3.24 13.00 4.96
CA GLU A 227 -2.55 14.09 4.27
C GLU A 227 -2.51 13.82 2.76
N LYS A 228 -2.66 14.87 1.97
CA LYS A 228 -2.57 14.78 0.51
C LYS A 228 -1.13 14.49 0.10
N VAL A 229 -0.93 13.41 -0.63
CA VAL A 229 0.36 13.06 -1.21
C VAL A 229 0.45 13.66 -2.62
N VAL A 230 0.89 14.89 -2.69
CA VAL A 230 1.04 15.61 -3.96
C VAL A 230 2.43 15.39 -4.53
N PRO A 231 2.56 14.94 -5.80
CA PRO A 231 3.88 14.81 -6.43
C PRO A 231 4.62 16.16 -6.43
N ALA A 232 5.86 16.16 -5.96
CA ALA A 232 6.68 17.37 -5.83
C ALA A 232 6.87 18.15 -7.16
N THR A 233 6.69 17.47 -8.31
CA THR A 233 6.90 18.03 -9.64
C THR A 233 5.66 18.60 -10.32
N LYS A 234 4.43 18.22 -9.88
CA LYS A 234 3.19 18.58 -10.58
C LYS A 234 2.20 19.40 -9.74
N GLY A 235 2.35 19.45 -8.42
CA GLY A 235 1.39 20.12 -7.56
C GLY A 235 0.02 19.42 -7.54
N TYR A 236 -1.02 20.18 -7.29
CA TYR A 236 -2.40 19.71 -7.30
C TYR A 236 -2.93 19.54 -8.72
N PHE A 237 -3.88 18.61 -8.89
CA PHE A 237 -4.57 18.36 -10.14
C PHE A 237 -5.97 19.00 -10.05
N ASP A 238 -6.30 19.86 -11.01
CA ASP A 238 -7.56 20.59 -11.08
C ASP A 238 -8.56 20.00 -12.09
N GLU A 239 -8.17 18.93 -12.78
CA GLU A 239 -9.05 18.22 -13.68
C GLU A 239 -10.26 17.63 -12.96
N LYS A 240 -11.44 17.87 -13.52
CA LYS A 240 -12.68 17.32 -13.00
C LYS A 240 -12.78 15.81 -13.30
N VAL A 241 -12.97 15.02 -12.27
CA VAL A 241 -13.17 13.57 -12.37
C VAL A 241 -14.57 13.21 -11.87
N ALA A 242 -15.35 12.52 -12.70
CA ALA A 242 -16.65 11.99 -12.33
C ALA A 242 -16.56 10.52 -11.96
N ILE A 243 -17.07 10.14 -10.80
CA ILE A 243 -17.19 8.76 -10.34
C ILE A 243 -18.68 8.41 -10.33
N ILE A 244 -19.06 7.35 -11.02
CA ILE A 244 -20.47 6.95 -11.18
C ILE A 244 -20.75 5.75 -10.27
N GLY A 245 -21.40 6.01 -9.15
CA GLY A 245 -21.71 5.07 -8.08
C GLY A 245 -20.88 5.30 -6.83
N ALA A 246 -21.55 5.46 -5.69
CA ALA A 246 -20.95 5.62 -4.36
C ALA A 246 -20.89 4.32 -3.56
N GLY A 247 -20.76 3.18 -4.22
CA GLY A 247 -20.41 1.91 -3.58
C GLY A 247 -18.93 1.85 -3.17
N PRO A 248 -18.46 0.75 -2.54
CA PRO A 248 -17.08 0.60 -2.07
C PRO A 248 -16.03 0.91 -3.14
N ALA A 249 -16.27 0.52 -4.38
CA ALA A 249 -15.34 0.77 -5.50
C ALA A 249 -15.23 2.26 -5.82
N GLY A 250 -16.35 2.98 -5.92
CA GLY A 250 -16.36 4.41 -6.20
C GLY A 250 -15.77 5.23 -5.05
N ILE A 251 -16.13 4.89 -3.82
CA ILE A 251 -15.59 5.51 -2.61
C ILE A 251 -14.07 5.33 -2.53
N SER A 252 -13.57 4.12 -2.79
CA SER A 252 -12.13 3.85 -2.79
C SER A 252 -11.39 4.64 -3.88
N CYS A 253 -11.97 4.73 -5.08
CA CYS A 253 -11.40 5.53 -6.16
C CYS A 253 -11.34 7.02 -5.77
N ALA A 254 -12.43 7.57 -5.22
CA ALA A 254 -12.49 8.95 -4.77
C ALA A 254 -11.44 9.26 -3.70
N TYR A 255 -11.29 8.35 -2.72
CA TYR A 255 -10.30 8.47 -1.65
C TYR A 255 -8.88 8.60 -2.20
N TYR A 256 -8.45 7.67 -3.05
CA TYR A 256 -7.08 7.70 -3.58
C TYR A 256 -6.83 8.84 -4.58
N LEU A 257 -7.85 9.29 -5.31
CA LEU A 257 -7.72 10.49 -6.14
C LEU A 257 -7.51 11.73 -5.27
N ALA A 258 -8.31 11.88 -4.21
CA ALA A 258 -8.18 13.01 -3.29
C ALA A 258 -6.83 12.99 -2.55
N GLU A 259 -6.37 11.81 -2.08
CA GLU A 259 -5.05 11.63 -1.47
C GLU A 259 -3.93 12.05 -2.43
N LYS A 260 -4.07 11.73 -3.72
CA LYS A 260 -3.10 12.11 -4.76
C LYS A 260 -3.18 13.57 -5.21
N GLY A 261 -4.05 14.38 -4.61
CA GLY A 261 -4.11 15.80 -4.86
C GLY A 261 -5.10 16.24 -5.95
N TYR A 262 -6.00 15.36 -6.41
CA TYR A 262 -7.11 15.78 -7.25
C TYR A 262 -8.12 16.57 -6.42
N THR A 263 -8.39 17.82 -6.81
CA THR A 263 -9.23 18.76 -6.06
C THR A 263 -10.69 18.76 -6.51
N ASN A 264 -10.96 18.26 -7.70
CA ASN A 264 -12.29 18.31 -8.33
C ASN A 264 -12.81 16.88 -8.61
N VAL A 265 -12.98 16.10 -7.55
CA VAL A 265 -13.56 14.74 -7.62
C VAL A 265 -15.02 14.80 -7.19
N THR A 266 -15.94 14.40 -8.07
CA THR A 266 -17.37 14.32 -7.79
C THR A 266 -17.85 12.88 -7.96
N VAL A 267 -18.52 12.35 -6.93
CA VAL A 267 -19.18 11.05 -6.96
C VAL A 267 -20.69 11.26 -7.17
N PHE A 268 -21.24 10.63 -8.20
CA PHE A 268 -22.67 10.62 -8.50
C PHE A 268 -23.29 9.31 -8.02
N GLU A 269 -24.32 9.39 -7.18
CA GLU A 269 -25.02 8.23 -6.64
C GLU A 269 -26.52 8.36 -6.89
N LYS A 270 -27.14 7.34 -7.45
CA LYS A 270 -28.58 7.33 -7.75
C LYS A 270 -29.46 7.23 -6.51
N ASN A 271 -28.96 6.56 -5.46
CA ASN A 271 -29.70 6.38 -4.22
C ASN A 271 -29.58 7.63 -3.32
N LYS A 272 -30.42 7.69 -2.30
CA LYS A 272 -30.45 8.80 -1.33
C LYS A 272 -29.22 8.84 -0.45
N GLU A 273 -28.62 7.70 -0.18
CA GLU A 273 -27.45 7.56 0.69
C GLU A 273 -26.29 6.91 -0.05
N PRO A 274 -25.04 7.37 0.16
CA PRO A 274 -23.87 6.74 -0.40
C PRO A 274 -23.49 5.50 0.41
N GLY A 275 -22.79 4.54 -0.21
CA GLY A 275 -22.31 3.30 0.39
C GLY A 275 -22.67 2.06 -0.43
N GLY A 276 -23.60 2.17 -1.39
CA GLY A 276 -24.00 1.05 -2.25
C GLY A 276 -24.44 -0.17 -1.44
N MET A 277 -24.01 -1.39 -1.81
CA MET A 277 -24.43 -2.63 -1.14
C MET A 277 -24.03 -2.71 0.34
N VAL A 278 -23.06 -1.93 0.78
CA VAL A 278 -22.69 -1.86 2.21
C VAL A 278 -23.80 -1.21 3.04
N VAL A 279 -24.52 -0.25 2.47
CA VAL A 279 -25.69 0.38 3.10
C VAL A 279 -26.97 -0.41 2.81
N TYR A 280 -27.21 -0.77 1.57
CA TYR A 280 -28.50 -1.32 1.12
C TYR A 280 -28.58 -2.84 1.21
N GLY A 281 -27.45 -3.54 1.20
CA GLY A 281 -27.41 -5.01 1.22
C GLY A 281 -27.05 -5.64 2.56
N ILE A 282 -26.12 -5.03 3.33
CA ILE A 282 -25.70 -5.57 4.62
C ILE A 282 -26.73 -5.19 5.68
N PRO A 283 -27.30 -6.15 6.43
CA PRO A 283 -28.27 -5.87 7.49
C PRO A 283 -27.67 -5.04 8.64
N SER A 284 -28.49 -4.19 9.26
CA SER A 284 -28.01 -3.31 10.36
C SER A 284 -27.57 -4.06 11.60
N PHE A 285 -28.06 -5.29 11.81
CA PHE A 285 -27.60 -6.14 12.92
C PHE A 285 -26.19 -6.72 12.69
N VAL A 286 -25.69 -6.73 11.44
CA VAL A 286 -24.30 -7.09 11.11
C VAL A 286 -23.39 -5.87 11.24
N MET A 287 -23.82 -4.72 10.71
CA MET A 287 -23.06 -3.48 10.73
C MET A 287 -24.01 -2.27 10.70
N GLU A 288 -23.91 -1.42 11.70
CA GLU A 288 -24.69 -0.19 11.79
C GLU A 288 -24.34 0.80 10.65
N LYS A 289 -25.36 1.47 10.12
CA LYS A 289 -25.19 2.36 8.95
C LYS A 289 -24.41 3.64 9.27
N ASN A 290 -24.45 4.10 10.52
CA ASN A 290 -23.63 5.22 11.00
C ASN A 290 -22.13 4.97 10.81
N ILE A 291 -21.66 3.72 10.93
CA ILE A 291 -20.26 3.36 10.69
C ILE A 291 -19.88 3.62 9.24
N VAL A 292 -20.76 3.26 8.32
CA VAL A 292 -20.54 3.50 6.87
C VAL A 292 -20.47 4.99 6.59
N GLN A 293 -21.41 5.77 7.12
CA GLN A 293 -21.44 7.21 6.92
C GLN A 293 -20.20 7.88 7.54
N ALA A 294 -19.78 7.46 8.73
CA ALA A 294 -18.59 7.96 9.37
C ALA A 294 -17.31 7.74 8.52
N GLU A 295 -17.18 6.62 7.83
CA GLU A 295 -16.05 6.41 6.91
C GLU A 295 -16.16 7.26 5.63
N ILE A 296 -17.38 7.50 5.14
CA ILE A 296 -17.62 8.37 3.98
C ILE A 296 -17.37 9.84 4.32
N ASP A 297 -17.63 10.26 5.55
CA ASP A 297 -17.37 11.62 5.99
C ASP A 297 -15.90 12.02 5.91
N VAL A 298 -14.99 11.07 6.03
CA VAL A 298 -13.56 11.29 5.77
C VAL A 298 -13.32 11.77 4.33
N LEU A 299 -14.04 11.20 3.35
CA LEU A 299 -13.91 11.64 1.94
C LEU A 299 -14.42 13.07 1.76
N ARG A 300 -15.52 13.43 2.43
CA ARG A 300 -16.04 14.81 2.43
C ARG A 300 -15.01 15.78 3.04
N ALA A 301 -14.38 15.36 4.15
CA ALA A 301 -13.30 16.15 4.76
C ALA A 301 -12.07 16.27 3.85
N MET A 302 -11.81 15.30 2.97
CA MET A 302 -10.77 15.37 1.93
C MET A 302 -11.14 16.29 0.77
N GLY A 303 -12.36 16.81 0.71
CA GLY A 303 -12.85 17.69 -0.35
C GLY A 303 -13.54 16.97 -1.52
N VAL A 304 -13.91 15.70 -1.36
CA VAL A 304 -14.70 14.97 -2.38
C VAL A 304 -16.16 15.41 -2.31
N GLU A 305 -16.72 15.81 -3.44
CA GLU A 305 -18.15 16.09 -3.58
C GLU A 305 -18.93 14.81 -3.82
N ILE A 306 -20.00 14.55 -3.05
CA ILE A 306 -20.87 13.39 -3.23
C ILE A 306 -22.29 13.88 -3.50
N LYS A 307 -22.81 13.61 -4.72
CA LYS A 307 -24.14 13.97 -5.19
C LYS A 307 -25.03 12.74 -5.20
N CYS A 308 -25.88 12.63 -4.19
CA CYS A 308 -26.88 11.57 -4.09
C CYS A 308 -28.18 11.94 -4.81
N GLY A 309 -28.97 10.94 -5.21
CA GLY A 309 -30.22 11.13 -5.94
C GLY A 309 -30.02 11.53 -7.40
N VAL A 310 -28.83 11.27 -7.97
CA VAL A 310 -28.50 11.57 -9.37
C VAL A 310 -28.14 10.29 -10.12
N GLU A 311 -29.01 9.85 -11.01
CA GLU A 311 -28.78 8.66 -11.85
C GLU A 311 -28.13 9.07 -13.17
N VAL A 312 -26.83 8.75 -13.31
CA VAL A 312 -26.11 9.01 -14.57
C VAL A 312 -26.62 8.06 -15.65
N GLY A 313 -26.98 8.62 -16.78
CA GLY A 313 -27.68 7.93 -17.88
C GLY A 313 -29.18 8.20 -17.93
N LYS A 314 -29.79 8.73 -16.87
CA LYS A 314 -31.17 9.12 -16.79
C LYS A 314 -31.35 10.62 -16.49
N ASP A 315 -30.85 11.08 -15.33
CA ASP A 315 -30.97 12.47 -14.89
C ASP A 315 -29.89 13.35 -15.52
N ILE A 316 -28.74 12.80 -15.77
CA ILE A 316 -27.61 13.43 -16.45
C ILE A 316 -26.85 12.41 -17.29
N THR A 317 -26.46 12.77 -18.50
CA THR A 317 -25.67 11.91 -19.39
C THR A 317 -24.19 12.16 -19.27
N ILE A 318 -23.36 11.20 -19.69
CA ILE A 318 -21.90 11.37 -19.77
C ILE A 318 -21.52 12.51 -20.72
N ALA A 319 -22.30 12.72 -21.80
CA ALA A 319 -22.08 13.84 -22.72
C ALA A 319 -22.24 15.19 -22.01
N GLN A 320 -23.32 15.37 -21.26
CA GLN A 320 -23.57 16.59 -20.47
C GLN A 320 -22.49 16.79 -19.38
N LEU A 321 -22.02 15.71 -18.75
CA LEU A 321 -20.90 15.82 -17.79
C LEU A 321 -19.61 16.28 -18.48
N ARG A 322 -19.34 15.82 -19.71
CA ARG A 322 -18.19 16.30 -20.50
C ARG A 322 -18.31 17.79 -20.83
N GLU A 323 -19.51 18.26 -21.18
CA GLU A 323 -19.81 19.69 -21.40
C GLU A 323 -19.57 20.51 -20.13
N GLN A 324 -19.84 19.95 -18.95
CA GLN A 324 -19.53 20.55 -17.65
C GLN A 324 -18.04 20.51 -17.29
N GLY A 325 -17.20 19.98 -18.18
CA GLY A 325 -15.76 19.97 -18.05
C GLY A 325 -15.15 18.75 -17.36
N TYR A 326 -15.93 17.69 -17.10
CA TYR A 326 -15.37 16.44 -16.59
C TYR A 326 -14.49 15.77 -17.66
N LYS A 327 -13.25 15.45 -17.28
CA LYS A 327 -12.22 14.90 -18.19
C LYS A 327 -12.09 13.39 -18.10
N ALA A 328 -12.35 12.82 -16.92
CA ALA A 328 -12.25 11.39 -16.65
C ALA A 328 -13.52 10.87 -15.97
N PHE A 329 -13.83 9.60 -16.24
CA PHE A 329 -15.01 8.92 -15.72
C PHE A 329 -14.62 7.57 -15.16
N TYR A 330 -14.98 7.31 -13.92
CA TYR A 330 -14.83 5.99 -13.29
C TYR A 330 -16.20 5.38 -13.06
N VAL A 331 -16.48 4.25 -13.70
CA VAL A 331 -17.77 3.58 -13.63
C VAL A 331 -17.77 2.52 -12.53
N ALA A 332 -18.54 2.74 -11.47
CA ALA A 332 -18.61 1.90 -10.26
C ALA A 332 -20.06 1.58 -9.88
N VAL A 333 -20.90 1.31 -10.89
CA VAL A 333 -22.36 1.14 -10.74
C VAL A 333 -22.77 -0.13 -9.99
N GLY A 334 -21.85 -1.08 -9.79
CA GLY A 334 -22.11 -2.35 -9.13
C GLY A 334 -23.00 -3.30 -9.93
N CYS A 335 -23.54 -4.32 -9.27
CA CYS A 335 -24.44 -5.33 -9.84
C CYS A 335 -25.69 -5.41 -8.97
N GLN A 336 -26.71 -4.61 -9.26
CA GLN A 336 -27.93 -4.55 -8.44
C GLN A 336 -29.07 -5.46 -8.96
N GLY A 337 -28.92 -6.04 -10.15
CA GLY A 337 -29.83 -7.03 -10.67
C GLY A 337 -29.64 -8.39 -9.96
N GLY A 338 -30.60 -8.80 -9.16
CA GLY A 338 -30.62 -10.13 -8.56
C GLY A 338 -30.82 -11.22 -9.62
N ARG A 339 -30.22 -12.39 -9.40
CA ARG A 339 -30.61 -13.60 -10.12
C ARG A 339 -31.69 -14.31 -9.32
N LYS A 340 -32.77 -14.68 -9.99
CA LYS A 340 -33.77 -15.56 -9.39
C LYS A 340 -33.16 -16.93 -9.12
N THR A 341 -33.44 -17.51 -7.97
CA THR A 341 -33.03 -18.88 -7.62
C THR A 341 -33.96 -19.91 -8.26
N GLY A 342 -35.14 -19.46 -8.66
CA GLY A 342 -36.19 -20.30 -9.26
C GLY A 342 -36.98 -21.13 -8.22
N VAL A 343 -36.92 -20.75 -6.95
CA VAL A 343 -37.69 -21.43 -5.88
C VAL A 343 -39.09 -20.84 -5.83
N ALA A 344 -40.09 -21.69 -5.57
CA ALA A 344 -41.45 -21.24 -5.41
C ALA A 344 -41.59 -20.24 -4.26
N GLY A 345 -42.23 -19.10 -4.50
CA GLY A 345 -42.39 -18.02 -3.54
C GLY A 345 -41.28 -16.97 -3.54
N GLU A 346 -40.42 -16.96 -4.54
CA GLU A 346 -39.37 -15.95 -4.72
C GLU A 346 -39.88 -14.62 -5.31
N ASP A 347 -41.09 -14.57 -5.87
CA ASP A 347 -41.69 -13.39 -6.53
C ASP A 347 -42.29 -12.40 -5.54
#